data_02c86766a0a451fbe5c5a97b9503f35c
#
_entry.id   02c86766a0a451fbe5c5a97b9503f35c
#
_cell.length_a   1.000
_cell.length_b   1.000
_cell.length_c   1.000
_cell.angle_alpha   90.00
_cell.angle_beta   90.00
_cell.angle_gamma   90.00
#
_symmetry.space_group_name_H-M   'P 1'
#
loop_
_entity.id
_entity.type
_entity.pdbx_description
1 polymer ?
#
loop_
_entity_poly.entity_id
_entity_poly.type
_entity_poly.pdbx_seq_one_letter_code
_entity_poly.pdbx_strand_id
1 'polypeptide(L)'
;MNFKRTIFFISFILISILTITNLHGQSPNSSVLAVNKTKDFEVTGDGTAINWKDEKWLTLPKRKNGDTYITKMKILYSDSGIYCLYYCQDNKLTSTLREDFADLFKEDVVEAFFWTDEMIPIYFEYELSPFNYELPILVPNNKGNFLGWRPWHYEGSRRTRHATYVIRDNENIVAWNAEFFIPYLLLKPLTNVPPVKGTRWRANFYRIDYDNNVSDWSWQLTRTNFHDYERFGTLLFK
;
A
#
# COMPACT_ATOMS: atom_id res chain seq x y z
N MET A 1 66.64 44.53 42.96
CA MET A 1 65.32 45.07 42.59
C MET A 1 64.76 44.23 41.44
N ASN A 2 63.97 43.27 41.78
CA ASN A 2 63.49 42.22 40.80
C ASN A 2 62.11 42.61 40.33
N PHE A 3 61.97 42.94 39.05
CA PHE A 3 60.68 43.13 38.39
C PHE A 3 60.16 41.79 37.87
N LYS A 4 59.06 41.23 38.44
CA LYS A 4 58.30 40.12 37.92
C LYS A 4 57.37 40.63 36.82
N ARG A 5 57.55 40.16 35.61
CA ARG A 5 56.61 40.35 34.50
C ARG A 5 55.51 39.24 34.58
N THR A 6 54.29 39.66 34.81
CA THR A 6 53.11 38.83 34.74
C THR A 6 52.62 38.82 33.30
N ILE A 7 52.61 37.61 32.69
CA ILE A 7 52.08 37.41 31.35
C ILE A 7 50.62 36.97 31.51
N PHE A 8 49.70 37.81 30.99
CA PHE A 8 48.28 37.41 30.86
C PHE A 8 48.10 36.60 29.58
N PHE A 9 47.67 35.32 29.72
CA PHE A 9 47.18 34.53 28.61
C PHE A 9 45.70 34.85 28.42
N ILE A 10 45.35 35.48 27.30
CA ILE A 10 43.95 35.63 26.85
C ILE A 10 43.62 34.39 26.03
N SER A 11 42.79 33.50 26.61
CA SER A 11 42.29 32.32 25.93
C SER A 11 41.08 32.71 25.06
N PHE A 12 41.27 32.74 23.73
CA PHE A 12 40.17 32.88 22.77
C PHE A 12 39.42 31.57 22.66
N ILE A 13 38.23 31.50 23.24
CA ILE A 13 37.32 30.38 23.01
C ILE A 13 36.58 30.64 21.68
N LEU A 14 36.95 29.87 20.64
CA LEU A 14 36.24 29.85 19.37
C LEU A 14 34.98 29.01 19.57
N ILE A 15 33.82 29.65 19.68
CA ILE A 15 32.54 28.99 19.66
C ILE A 15 32.17 28.72 18.17
N SER A 16 32.41 27.51 17.72
CA SER A 16 31.91 27.04 16.42
C SER A 16 30.42 26.79 16.54
N ILE A 17 29.60 27.69 15.97
CA ILE A 17 28.17 27.47 15.79
C ILE A 17 27.99 26.40 14.70
N LEU A 18 27.71 25.18 15.12
CA LEU A 18 27.30 24.11 14.21
C LEU A 18 25.86 24.41 13.78
N THR A 19 25.69 24.99 12.59
CA THR A 19 24.36 25.06 11.96
C THR A 19 23.95 23.66 11.52
N ILE A 20 23.09 23.04 12.32
CA ILE A 20 22.41 21.79 11.91
C ILE A 20 21.40 22.17 10.82
N THR A 21 21.80 22.04 9.57
CA THR A 21 20.86 22.04 8.46
C THR A 21 20.03 20.76 8.58
N ASN A 22 18.76 20.89 9.01
CA ASN A 22 17.78 19.82 8.89
C ASN A 22 17.61 19.50 7.39
N LEU A 23 18.39 18.56 6.88
CA LEU A 23 18.00 17.85 5.67
C LEU A 23 16.71 17.12 6.00
N HIS A 24 15.58 17.62 5.53
CA HIS A 24 14.35 16.86 5.41
C HIS A 24 14.57 15.80 4.31
N GLY A 25 15.38 14.80 4.61
CA GLY A 25 15.35 13.56 3.86
C GLY A 25 13.96 12.98 4.02
N GLN A 26 13.31 12.62 2.92
CA GLN A 26 12.09 11.83 2.96
C GLN A 26 12.34 10.65 3.89
N SER A 27 11.56 10.55 4.95
CA SER A 27 11.59 9.41 5.86
C SER A 27 11.46 8.13 5.03
N PRO A 28 12.32 7.11 5.23
CA PRO A 28 12.06 5.81 4.66
C PRO A 28 10.63 5.43 5.03
N ASN A 29 9.85 4.90 4.08
CA ASN A 29 8.41 4.64 4.18
C ASN A 29 8.00 4.29 5.60
N SER A 30 7.20 5.17 6.22
CA SER A 30 6.71 4.93 7.57
C SER A 30 6.02 3.57 7.61
N SER A 31 6.39 2.75 8.59
CA SER A 31 5.67 1.48 8.84
C SER A 31 4.23 1.68 9.31
N VAL A 32 3.81 2.93 9.56
CA VAL A 32 2.45 3.30 9.97
C VAL A 32 1.86 4.25 8.93
N LEU A 33 0.73 3.86 8.36
CA LEU A 33 -0.07 4.64 7.41
C LEU A 33 -1.36 5.08 8.09
N ALA A 34 -1.59 6.40 8.17
CA ALA A 34 -2.87 6.94 8.62
C ALA A 34 -3.92 6.74 7.53
N VAL A 35 -5.07 6.18 7.87
CA VAL A 35 -6.20 6.00 6.98
C VAL A 35 -7.29 6.98 7.39
N ASN A 36 -7.63 7.90 6.51
CA ASN A 36 -8.61 8.94 6.78
C ASN A 36 -10.03 8.45 6.51
N LYS A 37 -10.99 8.96 7.31
CA LYS A 37 -12.40 8.63 7.12
C LYS A 37 -13.01 9.48 6.00
N THR A 38 -13.89 8.87 5.22
CA THR A 38 -14.67 9.51 4.16
C THR A 38 -16.13 9.09 4.23
N LYS A 39 -16.99 9.75 3.46
CA LYS A 39 -18.33 9.26 3.13
C LYS A 39 -18.23 8.24 2.00
N ASP A 40 -19.25 7.38 1.88
CA ASP A 40 -19.33 6.48 0.74
C ASP A 40 -19.43 7.24 -0.58
N PHE A 41 -18.77 6.68 -1.62
CA PHE A 41 -18.77 7.24 -2.96
C PHE A 41 -18.73 6.12 -4.02
N GLU A 42 -18.93 6.49 -5.26
CA GLU A 42 -18.89 5.57 -6.39
C GLU A 42 -17.47 5.24 -6.79
N VAL A 43 -17.23 3.98 -7.15
CA VAL A 43 -15.97 3.48 -7.68
C VAL A 43 -16.05 3.51 -9.20
N THR A 44 -15.23 4.35 -9.83
CA THR A 44 -15.25 4.59 -11.28
C THR A 44 -14.01 4.07 -12.00
N GLY A 45 -12.94 3.82 -11.25
CA GLY A 45 -11.65 3.36 -11.76
C GLY A 45 -10.73 4.50 -12.21
N ASP A 46 -11.25 5.67 -12.51
CA ASP A 46 -10.45 6.80 -13.01
C ASP A 46 -9.78 7.63 -11.90
N GLY A 47 -10.20 7.42 -10.65
CA GLY A 47 -9.64 8.10 -9.48
C GLY A 47 -10.00 9.59 -9.39
N THR A 48 -11.07 10.04 -10.08
CA THR A 48 -11.49 11.46 -10.12
C THR A 48 -12.43 11.86 -9.00
N ALA A 49 -12.93 10.90 -8.21
CA ALA A 49 -13.82 11.20 -7.09
C ALA A 49 -13.21 12.24 -6.15
N ILE A 50 -14.03 13.24 -5.76
CA ILE A 50 -13.60 14.36 -4.91
C ILE A 50 -12.99 13.88 -3.57
N ASN A 51 -13.41 12.71 -3.10
CA ASN A 51 -12.93 12.08 -1.88
C ASN A 51 -11.41 11.83 -1.90
N TRP A 52 -10.83 11.59 -3.08
CA TRP A 52 -9.39 11.38 -3.26
C TRP A 52 -8.56 12.64 -3.27
N LYS A 53 -9.18 13.83 -3.39
CA LYS A 53 -8.48 15.10 -3.65
C LYS A 53 -7.40 15.42 -2.63
N ASP A 54 -7.74 15.30 -1.35
CA ASP A 54 -6.85 15.69 -0.26
C ASP A 54 -6.01 14.51 0.26
N GLU A 55 -6.26 13.29 -0.26
CA GLU A 55 -5.51 12.12 0.14
C GLU A 55 -4.15 12.06 -0.58
N LYS A 56 -3.10 11.78 0.19
CA LYS A 56 -1.74 11.73 -0.35
C LYS A 56 -1.46 10.38 -1.00
N TRP A 57 -0.74 10.42 -2.11
CA TRP A 57 -0.21 9.22 -2.72
C TRP A 57 0.88 8.58 -1.84
N LEU A 58 0.74 7.31 -1.57
CA LEU A 58 1.77 6.44 -1.04
C LEU A 58 2.49 5.79 -2.23
N THR A 59 3.77 6.10 -2.43
CA THR A 59 4.59 5.42 -3.44
C THR A 59 5.03 4.06 -2.91
N LEU A 60 4.83 3.02 -3.71
CA LEU A 60 5.28 1.68 -3.38
C LEU A 60 6.72 1.50 -3.88
N PRO A 61 7.68 1.21 -2.99
CA PRO A 61 9.03 0.85 -3.39
C PRO A 61 9.05 -0.41 -4.25
N LYS A 62 9.91 -0.41 -5.24
CA LYS A 62 10.20 -1.59 -6.02
C LYS A 62 10.93 -2.62 -5.16
N ARG A 63 10.52 -3.86 -5.21
CA ARG A 63 11.07 -4.95 -4.40
C ARG A 63 12.13 -5.76 -5.16
N LYS A 64 11.94 -5.99 -6.44
CA LYS A 64 12.87 -6.76 -7.29
C LYS A 64 13.34 -5.95 -8.48
N ASN A 65 14.44 -6.39 -9.10
CA ASN A 65 14.91 -5.86 -10.38
C ASN A 65 13.86 -6.07 -11.47
N GLY A 66 13.88 -5.23 -12.49
CA GLY A 66 12.92 -5.22 -13.60
C GLY A 66 12.63 -3.78 -14.03
N ASP A 67 11.44 -3.52 -14.54
CA ASP A 67 11.05 -2.20 -15.03
C ASP A 67 11.05 -1.12 -13.94
N THR A 68 11.28 0.13 -14.34
CA THR A 68 11.43 1.27 -13.43
C THR A 68 10.12 2.05 -13.25
N TYR A 69 8.99 1.43 -13.55
CA TYR A 69 7.66 2.05 -13.45
C TYR A 69 7.34 2.55 -12.05
N ILE A 70 6.55 3.59 -11.99
CA ILE A 70 6.04 4.16 -10.74
C ILE A 70 4.74 3.44 -10.38
N THR A 71 4.68 2.93 -9.17
CA THR A 71 3.44 2.43 -8.56
C THR A 71 3.13 3.25 -7.31
N LYS A 72 1.92 3.74 -7.19
CA LYS A 72 1.46 4.49 -6.02
C LYS A 72 0.00 4.19 -5.73
N MET A 73 -0.41 4.36 -4.48
CA MET A 73 -1.78 4.10 -4.07
C MET A 73 -2.29 5.12 -3.05
N LYS A 74 -3.60 5.17 -2.88
CA LYS A 74 -4.31 5.88 -1.82
C LYS A 74 -5.26 4.92 -1.12
N ILE A 75 -5.57 5.21 0.13
CA ILE A 75 -6.53 4.42 0.93
C ILE A 75 -7.39 5.34 1.78
N LEU A 76 -8.68 5.05 1.81
CA LEU A 76 -9.67 5.71 2.65
C LEU A 76 -10.58 4.65 3.29
N TYR A 77 -11.31 5.00 4.34
CA TYR A 77 -12.35 4.14 4.89
C TYR A 77 -13.64 4.93 5.15
N SER A 78 -14.77 4.24 5.08
CA SER A 78 -16.09 4.79 5.43
C SER A 78 -16.72 4.00 6.57
N ASP A 79 -17.98 4.24 6.85
CA ASP A 79 -18.75 3.43 7.79
C ASP A 79 -19.11 2.04 7.22
N SER A 80 -18.98 1.85 5.91
CA SER A 80 -19.38 0.62 5.22
C SER A 80 -18.23 -0.23 4.70
N GLY A 81 -17.02 0.35 4.48
CA GLY A 81 -15.90 -0.41 3.93
C GLY A 81 -14.64 0.43 3.71
N ILE A 82 -13.69 -0.18 2.99
CA ILE A 82 -12.38 0.37 2.66
C ILE A 82 -12.32 0.65 1.17
N TYR A 83 -11.77 1.79 0.81
CA TYR A 83 -11.49 2.21 -0.56
C TYR A 83 -9.99 2.21 -0.81
N CYS A 84 -9.58 1.65 -1.93
CA CYS A 84 -8.21 1.71 -2.44
C CYS A 84 -8.21 2.24 -3.87
N LEU A 85 -7.23 3.07 -4.19
CA LEU A 85 -6.97 3.56 -5.54
C LEU A 85 -5.50 3.37 -5.83
N TYR A 86 -5.17 2.61 -6.88
CA TYR A 86 -3.82 2.44 -7.40
C TYR A 86 -3.64 3.23 -8.69
N TYR A 87 -2.43 3.73 -8.88
CA TYR A 87 -1.90 4.21 -10.15
C TYR A 87 -0.65 3.40 -10.47
N CYS A 88 -0.66 2.72 -11.59
CA CYS A 88 0.40 1.86 -12.07
C CYS A 88 0.91 2.41 -13.40
N GLN A 89 2.10 3.01 -13.42
CA GLN A 89 2.75 3.36 -14.68
C GLN A 89 3.05 2.07 -15.45
N ASP A 90 2.81 2.09 -16.77
CA ASP A 90 2.89 0.91 -17.59
C ASP A 90 2.90 1.30 -19.06
N ASN A 91 3.47 0.49 -19.96
CA ASN A 91 3.40 0.70 -21.40
C ASN A 91 2.73 -0.45 -22.15
N LYS A 92 2.40 -1.53 -21.43
CA LYS A 92 1.72 -2.71 -21.93
C LYS A 92 0.96 -3.37 -20.78
N LEU A 93 -0.13 -4.07 -21.04
CA LEU A 93 -0.87 -4.84 -20.05
C LEU A 93 -0.73 -6.33 -20.34
N THR A 94 0.06 -7.01 -19.53
CA THR A 94 0.26 -8.45 -19.63
C THR A 94 -0.75 -9.16 -18.73
N SER A 95 -1.97 -9.28 -19.24
CA SER A 95 -3.09 -9.93 -18.56
C SER A 95 -3.99 -10.60 -19.62
N THR A 96 -4.21 -11.89 -19.49
CA THR A 96 -5.00 -12.72 -20.39
C THR A 96 -6.19 -13.39 -19.71
N LEU A 97 -6.14 -13.54 -18.40
CA LEU A 97 -7.23 -14.07 -17.58
C LEU A 97 -8.46 -13.15 -17.62
N ARG A 98 -9.65 -13.73 -17.85
CA ARG A 98 -10.89 -12.99 -18.12
C ARG A 98 -12.06 -13.53 -17.29
N GLU A 99 -11.79 -13.92 -16.06
CA GLU A 99 -12.81 -14.36 -15.12
C GLU A 99 -12.41 -14.02 -13.68
N ASP A 100 -13.40 -13.73 -12.86
CA ASP A 100 -13.21 -13.57 -11.43
C ASP A 100 -12.79 -14.90 -10.81
N PHE A 101 -12.01 -14.83 -9.73
CA PHE A 101 -11.46 -15.99 -9.02
C PHE A 101 -10.43 -16.81 -9.79
N ALA A 102 -9.94 -16.34 -10.94
CA ALA A 102 -8.75 -16.88 -11.58
C ALA A 102 -7.48 -16.52 -10.78
N ASP A 103 -6.38 -17.23 -11.03
CA ASP A 103 -5.07 -17.01 -10.39
C ASP A 103 -4.42 -15.71 -10.92
N LEU A 104 -5.01 -14.55 -10.63
CA LEU A 104 -4.61 -13.24 -11.20
C LEU A 104 -3.16 -12.88 -10.91
N PHE A 105 -2.59 -13.34 -9.78
CA PHE A 105 -1.19 -13.14 -9.40
C PHE A 105 -0.16 -13.70 -10.39
N LYS A 106 -0.60 -14.45 -11.40
CA LYS A 106 0.26 -14.96 -12.49
C LYS A 106 0.43 -13.98 -13.64
N GLU A 107 -0.23 -12.84 -13.59
CA GLU A 107 -0.24 -11.79 -14.59
C GLU A 107 -0.18 -10.41 -13.92
N ASP A 108 -0.30 -9.32 -14.70
CA ASP A 108 -0.35 -7.97 -14.12
C ASP A 108 -1.50 -7.83 -13.13
N VAL A 109 -1.19 -7.38 -11.94
CA VAL A 109 -2.16 -7.31 -10.86
C VAL A 109 -1.74 -6.29 -9.78
N VAL A 110 -2.71 -5.72 -9.09
CA VAL A 110 -2.51 -5.05 -7.80
C VAL A 110 -3.14 -5.86 -6.70
N GLU A 111 -2.52 -5.83 -5.51
CA GLU A 111 -2.97 -6.62 -4.37
C GLU A 111 -3.01 -5.79 -3.09
N ALA A 112 -4.01 -6.02 -2.26
CA ALA A 112 -4.16 -5.40 -0.95
C ALA A 112 -4.43 -6.47 0.12
N PHE A 113 -3.55 -6.55 1.11
CA PHE A 113 -3.61 -7.52 2.19
C PHE A 113 -4.00 -6.82 3.49
N PHE A 114 -5.02 -7.34 4.19
CA PHE A 114 -5.56 -6.79 5.42
C PHE A 114 -5.61 -7.86 6.53
N TRP A 115 -4.75 -7.71 7.51
CA TRP A 115 -4.73 -8.54 8.72
C TRP A 115 -5.33 -7.73 9.88
N THR A 116 -6.60 -7.93 10.10
CA THR A 116 -7.43 -7.10 10.98
C THR A 116 -7.20 -7.37 12.47
N ASP A 117 -6.67 -8.55 12.82
CA ASP A 117 -6.36 -8.94 14.20
C ASP A 117 -5.17 -9.90 14.23
N GLU A 118 -4.04 -9.44 14.79
CA GLU A 118 -2.81 -10.23 14.88
C GLU A 118 -2.94 -11.49 15.77
N MET A 119 -3.97 -11.57 16.60
CA MET A 119 -4.27 -12.76 17.41
C MET A 119 -4.91 -13.89 16.61
N ILE A 120 -5.47 -13.59 15.46
CA ILE A 120 -6.12 -14.55 14.58
C ILE A 120 -5.22 -14.81 13.36
N PRO A 121 -4.77 -16.05 13.13
CA PRO A 121 -3.79 -16.35 12.08
C PRO A 121 -4.43 -16.46 10.68
N ILE A 122 -5.26 -15.49 10.32
CA ILE A 122 -5.91 -15.39 9.01
C ILE A 122 -5.96 -13.92 8.61
N TYR A 123 -5.58 -13.60 7.38
CA TYR A 123 -5.77 -12.30 6.77
C TYR A 123 -6.56 -12.40 5.47
N PHE A 124 -7.12 -11.27 5.06
CA PHE A 124 -7.82 -11.11 3.80
C PHE A 124 -6.86 -10.53 2.76
N GLU A 125 -6.93 -11.05 1.56
CA GLU A 125 -6.19 -10.60 0.40
C GLU A 125 -7.18 -10.32 -0.73
N TYR A 126 -6.94 -9.23 -1.45
CA TYR A 126 -7.73 -8.82 -2.58
C TYR A 126 -6.82 -8.51 -3.76
N GLU A 127 -7.09 -9.13 -4.89
CA GLU A 127 -6.39 -8.93 -6.15
C GLU A 127 -7.32 -8.28 -7.18
N LEU A 128 -6.77 -7.39 -8.03
CA LEU A 128 -7.51 -6.79 -9.14
C LEU A 128 -6.59 -6.64 -10.36
N SER A 129 -7.00 -7.27 -11.48
CA SER A 129 -6.28 -7.19 -12.75
C SER A 129 -6.59 -5.89 -13.50
N PRO A 130 -5.73 -5.44 -14.46
CA PRO A 130 -6.01 -4.25 -15.26
C PRO A 130 -7.26 -4.35 -16.13
N PHE A 131 -7.80 -5.54 -16.34
CA PHE A 131 -9.05 -5.78 -17.08
C PHE A 131 -10.27 -5.98 -16.17
N ASN A 132 -10.15 -5.55 -14.89
CA ASN A 132 -11.26 -5.48 -13.95
C ASN A 132 -11.82 -6.85 -13.50
N TYR A 133 -10.97 -7.87 -13.42
CA TYR A 133 -11.28 -9.15 -12.79
C TYR A 133 -10.64 -9.22 -11.42
N GLU A 134 -11.35 -9.83 -10.46
CA GLU A 134 -10.95 -9.84 -9.05
C GLU A 134 -10.75 -11.24 -8.49
N LEU A 135 -9.90 -11.32 -7.47
CA LEU A 135 -9.73 -12.53 -6.65
C LEU A 135 -9.66 -12.15 -5.16
N PRO A 136 -10.80 -12.15 -4.45
CA PRO A 136 -10.81 -12.06 -3.00
C PRO A 136 -10.53 -13.43 -2.37
N ILE A 137 -9.57 -13.49 -1.44
CA ILE A 137 -9.19 -14.73 -0.77
C ILE A 137 -8.97 -14.55 0.73
N LEU A 138 -9.09 -15.63 1.48
CA LEU A 138 -8.62 -15.75 2.85
C LEU A 138 -7.33 -16.57 2.90
N VAL A 139 -6.35 -16.06 3.62
CA VAL A 139 -5.02 -16.65 3.73
C VAL A 139 -4.74 -17.02 5.19
N PRO A 140 -4.88 -18.29 5.56
CA PRO A 140 -4.43 -18.76 6.85
C PRO A 140 -2.89 -18.82 6.89
N ASN A 141 -2.31 -18.43 8.02
CA ASN A 141 -0.88 -18.49 8.26
C ASN A 141 -0.59 -19.11 9.62
N ASN A 142 0.61 -19.64 9.82
CA ASN A 142 1.04 -20.15 11.10
C ASN A 142 2.48 -19.71 11.38
N LYS A 143 2.64 -18.68 12.21
CA LYS A 143 3.97 -18.17 12.64
C LYS A 143 4.93 -17.93 11.47
N GLY A 144 4.43 -17.27 10.41
CA GLY A 144 5.21 -16.99 9.21
C GLY A 144 5.12 -18.05 8.11
N ASN A 145 4.50 -19.19 8.38
CA ASN A 145 4.29 -20.21 7.36
C ASN A 145 2.98 -19.96 6.63
N PHE A 146 3.08 -19.76 5.33
CA PHE A 146 1.93 -19.71 4.43
C PHE A 146 1.29 -21.11 4.36
N LEU A 147 0.00 -21.19 4.64
CA LEU A 147 -0.76 -22.45 4.65
C LEU A 147 -1.67 -22.61 3.43
N GLY A 148 -1.45 -21.82 2.38
CA GLY A 148 -2.31 -21.76 1.21
C GLY A 148 -3.37 -20.68 1.37
N TRP A 149 -4.33 -20.68 0.45
CA TRP A 149 -5.42 -19.73 0.39
C TRP A 149 -6.73 -20.39 -0.03
N ARG A 150 -7.86 -19.65 0.16
CA ARG A 150 -9.18 -20.07 -0.30
C ARG A 150 -9.92 -18.90 -0.92
N PRO A 151 -10.55 -19.06 -2.08
CA PRO A 151 -11.46 -18.05 -2.60
C PRO A 151 -12.52 -17.69 -1.57
N TRP A 152 -12.77 -16.39 -1.41
CA TRP A 152 -13.74 -15.88 -0.45
C TRP A 152 -14.95 -15.33 -1.19
N HIS A 153 -15.84 -16.23 -1.58
CA HIS A 153 -17.02 -15.93 -2.37
C HIS A 153 -18.00 -15.01 -1.60
N TYR A 154 -18.69 -14.17 -2.35
CA TYR A 154 -19.63 -13.19 -1.84
C TYR A 154 -20.87 -13.07 -2.71
N GLU A 155 -21.95 -12.54 -2.09
CA GLU A 155 -23.22 -12.23 -2.76
C GLU A 155 -23.84 -10.96 -2.14
N GLY A 156 -24.66 -10.28 -2.89
CA GLY A 156 -25.45 -9.13 -2.42
C GLY A 156 -24.61 -8.03 -1.79
N SER A 157 -24.91 -7.65 -0.57
CA SER A 157 -24.24 -6.58 0.17
C SER A 157 -22.79 -6.89 0.60
N ARG A 158 -22.34 -8.13 0.42
CA ARG A 158 -20.95 -8.52 0.64
C ARG A 158 -20.08 -8.30 -0.58
N ARG A 159 -20.68 -7.99 -1.72
CA ARG A 159 -19.96 -7.81 -2.98
C ARG A 159 -19.05 -6.59 -2.94
N THR A 160 -17.82 -6.75 -3.41
CA THR A 160 -16.89 -5.66 -3.72
C THR A 160 -17.46 -4.78 -4.85
N ARG A 161 -16.95 -3.57 -4.95
CA ARG A 161 -17.14 -2.72 -6.12
C ARG A 161 -15.76 -2.36 -6.64
N HIS A 162 -15.52 -2.57 -7.91
CA HIS A 162 -14.21 -2.33 -8.50
C HIS A 162 -14.36 -1.84 -9.94
N ALA A 163 -13.41 -1.04 -10.36
CA ALA A 163 -13.27 -0.57 -11.71
C ALA A 163 -11.80 -0.29 -12.02
N THR A 164 -11.42 -0.46 -13.26
CA THR A 164 -10.09 -0.14 -13.76
C THR A 164 -10.19 0.86 -14.91
N TYR A 165 -9.15 1.67 -15.08
CA TYR A 165 -9.08 2.67 -16.14
C TYR A 165 -7.69 2.70 -16.76
N VAL A 166 -7.60 2.43 -18.08
CA VAL A 166 -6.34 2.48 -18.82
C VAL A 166 -6.08 3.91 -19.30
N ILE A 167 -4.97 4.48 -18.86
CA ILE A 167 -4.54 5.83 -19.22
C ILE A 167 -3.68 5.74 -20.47
N ARG A 168 -4.04 6.54 -21.47
CA ARG A 168 -3.34 6.58 -22.77
C ARG A 168 -2.84 7.98 -23.08
N ASP A 169 -1.69 8.01 -23.75
CA ASP A 169 -1.22 9.17 -24.50
C ASP A 169 -1.29 8.80 -25.98
N ASN A 170 -2.26 9.38 -26.68
CA ASN A 170 -2.69 8.93 -28.00
C ASN A 170 -3.04 7.43 -27.98
N GLU A 171 -2.41 6.61 -28.82
CA GLU A 171 -2.63 5.16 -28.87
C GLU A 171 -1.81 4.37 -27.83
N ASN A 172 -0.82 5.01 -27.19
CA ASN A 172 0.10 4.34 -26.30
C ASN A 172 -0.48 4.25 -24.87
N ILE A 173 -0.37 3.09 -24.25
CA ILE A 173 -0.63 2.94 -22.81
C ILE A 173 0.51 3.64 -22.07
N VAL A 174 0.17 4.43 -21.06
CA VAL A 174 1.15 5.11 -20.19
C VAL A 174 0.96 4.75 -18.71
N ALA A 175 -0.23 4.27 -18.35
CA ALA A 175 -0.54 3.79 -17.00
C ALA A 175 -1.91 3.11 -16.99
N TRP A 176 -2.24 2.51 -15.86
CA TRP A 176 -3.60 2.11 -15.52
C TRP A 176 -3.91 2.38 -14.04
N ASN A 177 -5.17 2.62 -13.75
CA ASN A 177 -5.67 2.74 -12.39
C ASN A 177 -6.49 1.50 -12.04
N ALA A 178 -6.42 1.12 -10.76
CA ALA A 178 -7.35 0.19 -10.14
C ALA A 178 -7.99 0.87 -8.94
N GLU A 179 -9.30 0.97 -8.94
CA GLU A 179 -10.08 1.52 -7.84
C GLU A 179 -11.06 0.46 -7.34
N PHE A 180 -11.08 0.23 -6.03
CA PHE A 180 -11.97 -0.77 -5.45
C PHE A 180 -12.43 -0.42 -4.04
N PHE A 181 -13.59 -0.96 -3.70
CA PHE A 181 -14.22 -0.88 -2.40
C PHE A 181 -14.47 -2.27 -1.84
N ILE A 182 -14.00 -2.51 -0.64
CA ILE A 182 -14.18 -3.76 0.10
C ILE A 182 -15.15 -3.50 1.26
N PRO A 183 -16.40 -4.02 1.21
CA PRO A 183 -17.36 -3.83 2.29
C PRO A 183 -16.95 -4.60 3.54
N TYR A 184 -17.17 -4.04 4.72
CA TYR A 184 -16.90 -4.75 5.99
C TYR A 184 -17.70 -6.02 6.14
N LEU A 185 -18.85 -6.12 5.49
CA LEU A 185 -19.64 -7.36 5.47
C LEU A 185 -18.91 -8.52 4.80
N LEU A 186 -18.04 -8.24 3.81
CA LEU A 186 -17.20 -9.27 3.18
C LEU A 186 -16.11 -9.75 4.14
N LEU A 187 -15.54 -8.85 4.94
CA LEU A 187 -14.47 -9.18 5.89
C LEU A 187 -14.93 -10.00 7.10
N LYS A 188 -16.24 -10.12 7.35
CA LYS A 188 -16.74 -11.04 8.37
C LYS A 188 -16.47 -12.50 7.94
N PRO A 189 -15.98 -13.39 8.84
CA PRO A 189 -16.00 -13.29 10.31
C PRO A 189 -14.70 -12.77 10.92
N LEU A 190 -13.84 -12.07 10.19
CA LEU A 190 -12.64 -11.49 10.79
C LEU A 190 -13.02 -10.51 11.92
N THR A 191 -12.19 -10.46 12.96
CA THR A 191 -12.39 -9.57 14.13
C THR A 191 -11.85 -8.15 13.85
N ASN A 192 -12.15 -7.18 14.73
CA ASN A 192 -11.82 -5.76 14.58
C ASN A 192 -12.40 -5.11 13.30
N VAL A 193 -13.54 -5.61 12.85
CA VAL A 193 -14.28 -5.14 11.67
C VAL A 193 -15.73 -4.79 12.07
N PRO A 194 -16.22 -3.58 11.78
CA PRO A 194 -15.54 -2.43 11.18
C PRO A 194 -14.50 -1.78 12.10
N PRO A 195 -13.48 -1.12 11.55
CA PRO A 195 -12.55 -0.36 12.38
C PRO A 195 -13.23 0.90 12.92
N VAL A 196 -12.83 1.29 14.13
CA VAL A 196 -13.17 2.58 14.72
C VAL A 196 -11.93 3.47 14.77
N LYS A 197 -12.11 4.76 15.05
CA LYS A 197 -10.97 5.67 15.24
C LYS A 197 -9.98 5.10 16.28
N GLY A 198 -8.70 5.04 15.89
CA GLY A 198 -7.63 4.47 16.70
C GLY A 198 -7.39 2.97 16.48
N THR A 199 -8.29 2.26 15.80
CA THR A 199 -8.04 0.86 15.38
C THR A 199 -6.76 0.75 14.58
N ARG A 200 -6.06 -0.36 14.76
CA ARG A 200 -4.83 -0.69 14.04
C ARG A 200 -5.02 -2.04 13.37
N TRP A 201 -4.73 -2.09 12.06
CA TRP A 201 -4.62 -3.34 11.31
C TRP A 201 -3.21 -3.49 10.78
N ARG A 202 -2.75 -4.71 10.59
CA ARG A 202 -1.57 -4.95 9.77
C ARG A 202 -2.01 -5.06 8.31
N ALA A 203 -1.18 -4.55 7.41
CA ALA A 203 -1.49 -4.56 5.98
C ALA A 203 -0.22 -4.47 5.14
N ASN A 204 -0.33 -4.89 3.88
CA ASN A 204 0.63 -4.53 2.86
C ASN A 204 -0.08 -4.36 1.52
N PHE A 205 0.58 -3.67 0.59
CA PHE A 205 0.04 -3.32 -0.72
C PHE A 205 1.09 -3.65 -1.77
N TYR A 206 0.66 -4.25 -2.88
CA TYR A 206 1.57 -4.79 -3.87
C TYR A 206 1.11 -4.49 -5.30
N ARG A 207 2.04 -4.58 -6.23
CA ARG A 207 1.82 -4.74 -7.66
C ARG A 207 2.79 -5.77 -8.20
N ILE A 208 2.32 -6.58 -9.14
CA ILE A 208 3.15 -7.41 -10.02
C ILE A 208 2.96 -6.93 -11.46
N ASP A 209 4.04 -6.98 -12.23
CA ASP A 209 4.09 -6.61 -13.63
C ASP A 209 4.93 -7.65 -14.38
N TYR A 210 4.38 -8.16 -15.46
CA TYR A 210 4.93 -9.29 -16.21
C TYR A 210 5.43 -8.91 -17.61
N ASP A 211 5.63 -7.64 -17.91
CA ASP A 211 5.95 -7.19 -19.26
C ASP A 211 7.23 -7.78 -19.85
N ASN A 212 8.38 -7.47 -19.28
CA ASN A 212 9.68 -7.91 -19.83
C ASN A 212 10.38 -8.91 -18.89
N ASN A 213 10.43 -8.57 -17.63
CA ASN A 213 10.87 -9.41 -16.51
C ASN A 213 9.91 -9.14 -15.38
N VAL A 214 9.58 -10.14 -14.59
CA VAL A 214 8.67 -9.97 -13.47
C VAL A 214 9.23 -8.91 -12.53
N SER A 215 8.51 -7.82 -12.42
CA SER A 215 8.77 -6.70 -11.51
C SER A 215 7.71 -6.69 -10.43
N ASP A 216 8.09 -6.38 -9.21
CA ASP A 216 7.12 -6.24 -8.14
C ASP A 216 7.43 -5.05 -7.21
N TRP A 217 6.38 -4.47 -6.65
CA TRP A 217 6.40 -3.36 -5.72
C TRP A 217 5.65 -3.74 -4.47
N SER A 218 6.11 -3.23 -3.33
CA SER A 218 5.38 -3.40 -2.07
C SER A 218 5.54 -2.20 -1.16
N TRP A 219 4.49 -1.85 -0.41
CA TRP A 219 4.57 -0.77 0.57
C TRP A 219 5.65 -1.04 1.61
N GLN A 220 5.61 -2.21 2.24
CA GLN A 220 6.66 -2.68 3.13
C GLN A 220 7.42 -3.82 2.46
N LEU A 221 8.73 -3.70 2.35
CA LEU A 221 9.56 -4.68 1.68
C LEU A 221 9.56 -6.02 2.43
N THR A 222 9.13 -7.07 1.77
CA THR A 222 9.13 -8.44 2.28
C THR A 222 10.46 -9.13 1.96
N ARG A 223 10.87 -10.08 2.80
CA ARG A 223 12.13 -10.83 2.67
C ARG A 223 12.06 -11.95 1.62
N THR A 224 10.91 -12.62 1.56
CA THR A 224 10.71 -13.83 0.74
C THR A 224 9.66 -13.62 -0.35
N ASN A 225 8.40 -13.71 0.00
CA ASN A 225 7.23 -13.51 -0.88
C ASN A 225 6.28 -12.49 -0.26
N PHE A 226 5.15 -12.25 -0.87
CA PHE A 226 4.16 -11.29 -0.38
C PHE A 226 3.52 -11.70 0.96
N HIS A 227 3.51 -12.99 1.26
CA HIS A 227 2.96 -13.53 2.51
C HIS A 227 3.92 -13.46 3.72
N ASP A 228 5.02 -12.69 3.64
CA ASP A 228 5.90 -12.39 4.79
C ASP A 228 5.20 -11.38 5.73
N TYR A 229 4.12 -11.81 6.37
CA TYR A 229 3.22 -10.96 7.15
C TYR A 229 3.90 -10.27 8.34
N GLU A 230 5.04 -10.78 8.83
CA GLU A 230 5.84 -10.11 9.86
C GLU A 230 6.32 -8.73 9.41
N ARG A 231 6.44 -8.54 8.09
CA ARG A 231 6.85 -7.28 7.46
C ARG A 231 5.68 -6.36 7.12
N PHE A 232 4.46 -6.77 7.30
CA PHE A 232 3.32 -5.89 7.04
C PHE A 232 3.43 -4.60 7.85
N GLY A 233 3.05 -3.49 7.25
CA GLY A 233 2.93 -2.21 7.93
C GLY A 233 1.67 -2.16 8.80
N THR A 234 1.42 -1.02 9.40
CA THR A 234 0.26 -0.78 10.25
C THR A 234 -0.62 0.31 9.64
N LEU A 235 -1.88 0.01 9.42
CA LEU A 235 -2.93 1.01 9.16
C LEU A 235 -3.42 1.56 10.50
N LEU A 236 -3.48 2.89 10.62
CA LEU A 236 -4.04 3.58 11.77
C LEU A 236 -5.27 4.37 11.33
N PHE A 237 -6.45 3.93 11.69
CA PHE A 237 -7.74 4.56 11.34
C PHE A 237 -7.96 5.85 12.15
N LYS A 238 -8.27 6.97 11.47
CA LYS A 238 -8.36 8.33 12.04
C LYS A 238 -9.79 8.79 12.29
#